data_74b323e4e57472b68225071712797010
#
_entry.id   74b323e4e57472b68225071712797010
#
_cell.length_a   1.000
_cell.length_b   1.000
_cell.length_c   1.000
_cell.angle_alpha   90.00
_cell.angle_beta   90.00
_cell.angle_gamma   90.00
#
_symmetry.space_group_name_H-M   'P 1'
#
loop_
_entity.id
_entity.type
_entity.pdbx_description
1 polymer ?
#
loop_
_entity_poly.entity_id
_entity_poly.type
_entity_poly.pdbx_seq_one_letter_code
_entity_poly.pdbx_strand_id
1 'polypeptide(L)'
;YNKRSEVALNEKDWAVLPYADNPVGGWSSLSNPGYYVALGTGGVVSDSGCEAVGGTLAPTCRFQFTQFDNLVEEEERYQIFSEYNRNLSNGAEVHLEALYASSDVPTWKTSPSYPPQALLGQVVPSNHPGLQQYITDNPSGADLGIAGGLFIGRSFGWGGFPGTGGAQEGYRKSETYRLSGSYIGDFDNGVHYDAALSYSATESERSTNDTYITGLTAGLRGFGVCVDPNTGFDPATGTQPWAAGYAGSLTAGGGACEYYNPFSNAIQANAVTGEANPNYVSGLENSVTLAEWITDPSLTVANTDLLVFDGVFSGQSNVQAAGGSVGW
;
A
#
# COMPACT_ATOMS: atom_id res chain seq x y z
N TYR A 1 1.05 10.63 26.11
CA TYR A 1 0.61 9.40 25.48
C TYR A 1 -0.82 9.52 25.00
N ASN A 2 -1.07 9.12 23.79
CA ASN A 2 -2.40 9.05 23.20
C ASN A 2 -2.50 7.73 22.40
N LYS A 3 -3.61 7.02 22.60
CA LYS A 3 -3.96 5.81 21.83
C LYS A 3 -5.34 6.00 21.19
N ARG A 4 -5.44 5.72 19.91
CA ARG A 4 -6.65 5.78 19.12
C ARG A 4 -6.93 4.40 18.54
N SER A 5 -8.19 3.93 18.64
CA SER A 5 -8.65 2.68 18.03
C SER A 5 -8.96 2.88 16.55
N GLU A 6 -8.92 1.79 15.78
CA GLU A 6 -9.34 1.78 14.38
C GLU A 6 -10.85 1.99 14.23
N VAL A 7 -11.24 2.54 13.09
CA VAL A 7 -12.63 2.62 12.61
C VAL A 7 -12.66 2.20 11.16
N ALA A 8 -13.36 1.12 10.85
CA ALA A 8 -13.51 0.65 9.47
C ALA A 8 -14.32 1.64 8.63
N LEU A 9 -13.97 1.79 7.35
CA LEU A 9 -14.60 2.76 6.47
C LEU A 9 -16.06 2.40 6.12
N ASN A 10 -16.38 1.10 6.13
CA ASN A 10 -17.74 0.60 5.84
C ASN A 10 -18.64 0.48 7.08
N GLU A 11 -18.18 0.94 8.26
CA GLU A 11 -18.99 0.92 9.45
C GLU A 11 -20.08 2.03 9.44
N LYS A 12 -21.31 1.62 9.78
CA LYS A 12 -22.47 2.52 10.00
C LYS A 12 -22.76 3.45 8.81
N ASP A 13 -22.58 4.75 9.01
CA ASP A 13 -23.03 5.80 8.11
C ASP A 13 -21.99 6.18 7.03
N TRP A 14 -20.86 5.49 6.96
CA TRP A 14 -19.77 5.78 6.03
C TRP A 14 -19.79 4.90 4.77
N ALA A 15 -20.95 4.43 4.36
CA ALA A 15 -21.12 3.66 3.15
C ALA A 15 -20.76 4.49 1.90
N VAL A 16 -19.98 3.91 1.00
CA VAL A 16 -19.77 4.49 -0.34
C VAL A 16 -21.06 4.40 -1.13
N LEU A 17 -21.37 5.45 -1.88
CA LEU A 17 -22.55 5.47 -2.75
C LEU A 17 -22.47 4.33 -3.78
N PRO A 18 -23.63 3.74 -4.17
CA PRO A 18 -23.69 2.78 -5.26
C PRO A 18 -23.01 3.32 -6.52
N TYR A 19 -22.43 2.44 -7.34
CA TYR A 19 -21.75 2.83 -8.58
C TYR A 19 -22.63 3.68 -9.51
N ALA A 20 -23.93 3.38 -9.59
CA ALA A 20 -24.86 4.12 -10.41
C ALA A 20 -25.00 5.60 -10.00
N ASP A 21 -24.86 5.89 -8.70
CA ASP A 21 -25.02 7.23 -8.13
C ASP A 21 -23.70 8.01 -8.11
N ASN A 22 -22.57 7.32 -8.02
CA ASN A 22 -21.24 7.93 -8.01
C ASN A 22 -20.18 7.02 -8.63
N PRO A 23 -20.06 6.95 -9.96
CA PRO A 23 -19.16 6.03 -10.64
C PRO A 23 -17.67 6.35 -10.48
N VAL A 24 -17.32 7.51 -9.95
CA VAL A 24 -15.91 7.94 -9.75
C VAL A 24 -15.47 7.92 -8.29
N GLY A 25 -16.38 7.78 -7.35
CA GLY A 25 -16.12 7.87 -5.91
C GLY A 25 -15.90 6.50 -5.27
N GLY A 26 -14.66 6.11 -5.00
CA GLY A 26 -14.34 4.87 -4.27
C GLY A 26 -14.44 3.59 -5.10
N TRP A 27 -14.61 3.69 -6.43
CA TRP A 27 -14.70 2.57 -7.35
C TRP A 27 -13.50 2.50 -8.30
N SER A 28 -13.03 1.28 -8.57
CA SER A 28 -11.94 0.99 -9.50
C SER A 28 -12.46 0.14 -10.66
N SER A 29 -11.97 0.42 -11.87
CA SER A 29 -12.18 -0.45 -13.04
C SER A 29 -11.26 -1.67 -13.05
N LEU A 30 -10.23 -1.68 -12.20
CA LEU A 30 -9.32 -2.80 -12.03
C LEU A 30 -9.75 -3.60 -10.81
N SER A 31 -10.43 -4.70 -11.05
CA SER A 31 -11.05 -5.57 -10.05
C SER A 31 -10.40 -6.95 -10.02
N ASN A 32 -10.75 -7.75 -9.03
CA ASN A 32 -10.65 -9.20 -9.02
C ASN A 32 -11.98 -9.72 -8.42
N PRO A 33 -12.77 -10.48 -9.22
CA PRO A 33 -12.49 -10.89 -10.59
C PRO A 33 -12.38 -9.70 -11.55
N GLY A 34 -11.53 -9.86 -12.58
CA GLY A 34 -11.21 -8.80 -13.52
C GLY A 34 -11.97 -8.89 -14.85
N TYR A 35 -11.32 -8.37 -15.89
CA TYR A 35 -11.74 -8.62 -17.26
C TYR A 35 -10.54 -9.07 -18.11
N TYR A 36 -10.81 -9.57 -19.27
CA TYR A 36 -9.82 -10.23 -20.11
C TYR A 36 -9.91 -9.73 -21.54
N VAL A 37 -8.77 -9.57 -22.20
CA VAL A 37 -8.72 -9.41 -23.65
C VAL A 37 -8.39 -10.76 -24.25
N ALA A 38 -9.34 -11.37 -24.96
CA ALA A 38 -9.17 -12.68 -25.58
C ALA A 38 -8.08 -12.64 -26.66
N LEU A 39 -7.03 -13.42 -26.51
CA LEU A 39 -5.87 -13.39 -27.41
C LEU A 39 -6.18 -13.91 -28.82
N GLY A 40 -7.20 -14.78 -28.96
CA GLY A 40 -7.62 -15.33 -30.26
C GLY A 40 -8.48 -14.38 -31.08
N THR A 41 -9.27 -13.50 -30.44
CA THR A 41 -10.27 -12.65 -31.11
C THR A 41 -10.07 -11.19 -30.90
N GLY A 42 -9.33 -10.78 -29.83
CA GLY A 42 -9.21 -9.41 -29.38
C GLY A 42 -10.44 -8.88 -28.64
N GLY A 43 -11.46 -9.71 -28.43
CA GLY A 43 -12.68 -9.35 -27.71
C GLY A 43 -12.44 -9.13 -26.22
N VAL A 44 -13.21 -8.24 -25.60
CA VAL A 44 -13.17 -8.00 -24.15
C VAL A 44 -14.23 -8.90 -23.50
N VAL A 45 -13.79 -9.72 -22.54
CA VAL A 45 -14.64 -10.60 -21.74
C VAL A 45 -14.54 -10.17 -20.27
N SER A 46 -15.66 -9.74 -19.71
CA SER A 46 -15.77 -9.45 -18.27
C SER A 46 -16.22 -10.70 -17.53
N ASP A 47 -15.71 -10.90 -16.31
CA ASP A 47 -16.17 -12.02 -15.48
C ASP A 47 -17.62 -11.79 -15.05
N SER A 48 -18.51 -12.71 -15.48
CA SER A 48 -19.95 -12.65 -15.22
C SER A 48 -20.32 -12.90 -13.76
N GLY A 49 -19.42 -13.47 -12.96
CA GLY A 49 -19.59 -13.68 -11.53
C GLY A 49 -19.30 -12.46 -10.66
N CYS A 50 -19.02 -11.31 -11.27
CA CYS A 50 -18.69 -10.07 -10.59
C CYS A 50 -19.71 -9.69 -9.49
N GLU A 51 -21.01 -9.72 -9.80
CA GLU A 51 -22.06 -9.33 -8.86
C GLU A 51 -22.23 -10.35 -7.73
N ALA A 52 -22.01 -11.63 -8.04
CA ALA A 52 -22.10 -12.69 -7.04
C ALA A 52 -21.06 -12.56 -5.93
N VAL A 53 -19.93 -11.88 -6.19
CA VAL A 53 -18.87 -11.65 -5.21
C VAL A 53 -18.90 -10.27 -4.56
N GLY A 54 -19.88 -9.43 -4.92
CA GLY A 54 -20.08 -8.08 -4.31
C GLY A 54 -19.76 -6.91 -5.24
N GLY A 55 -19.28 -7.18 -6.46
CA GLY A 55 -18.97 -6.15 -7.45
C GLY A 55 -20.17 -5.63 -8.21
N THR A 56 -19.92 -4.68 -9.12
CA THR A 56 -20.90 -4.18 -10.08
C THR A 56 -20.34 -4.31 -11.48
N LEU A 57 -21.11 -4.91 -12.39
CA LEU A 57 -20.71 -5.10 -13.78
C LEU A 57 -21.13 -3.88 -14.64
N ALA A 58 -20.15 -2.99 -15.01
CA ALA A 58 -20.44 -1.77 -15.74
C ALA A 58 -19.25 -1.20 -16.56
N PRO A 59 -19.01 -1.59 -17.81
CA PRO A 59 -19.25 -2.90 -18.43
C PRO A 59 -18.29 -3.97 -17.93
N THR A 60 -17.21 -3.58 -17.22
CA THR A 60 -16.26 -4.47 -16.54
C THR A 60 -16.57 -4.52 -15.07
N CYS A 61 -16.11 -5.54 -14.38
CA CYS A 61 -16.29 -5.67 -12.94
C CYS A 61 -15.67 -4.47 -12.21
N ARG A 62 -16.45 -3.81 -11.36
CA ARG A 62 -16.02 -2.69 -10.53
C ARG A 62 -15.68 -3.17 -9.14
N PHE A 63 -14.58 -2.68 -8.61
CA PHE A 63 -14.11 -2.97 -7.27
C PHE A 63 -14.27 -1.75 -6.37
N GLN A 64 -14.82 -1.96 -5.20
CA GLN A 64 -14.95 -0.95 -4.15
C GLN A 64 -13.99 -1.29 -3.01
N PHE A 65 -12.92 -0.53 -2.86
CA PHE A 65 -11.87 -0.81 -1.88
C PHE A 65 -12.28 -0.44 -0.45
N THR A 66 -13.30 0.38 -0.26
CA THR A 66 -13.79 0.83 1.05
C THR A 66 -14.35 -0.29 1.94
N GLN A 67 -14.62 -1.47 1.36
CA GLN A 67 -14.97 -2.67 2.15
C GLN A 67 -13.81 -3.18 2.99
N PHE A 68 -12.60 -2.78 2.65
CA PHE A 68 -11.36 -3.31 3.21
C PHE A 68 -10.53 -2.24 3.93
N ASP A 69 -10.76 -0.95 3.64
CA ASP A 69 -10.00 0.15 4.20
C ASP A 69 -10.57 0.60 5.55
N ASN A 70 -9.72 1.16 6.39
CA ASN A 70 -10.15 1.89 7.58
C ASN A 70 -10.35 3.38 7.27
N LEU A 71 -11.33 4.00 7.91
CA LEU A 71 -11.49 5.45 7.98
C LEU A 71 -10.45 6.06 8.93
N VAL A 72 -10.17 5.34 10.01
CA VAL A 72 -9.21 5.71 11.05
C VAL A 72 -8.43 4.47 11.41
N GLU A 73 -7.11 4.55 11.35
CA GLU A 73 -6.24 3.48 11.80
C GLU A 73 -6.01 3.53 13.31
N GLU A 74 -5.70 2.38 13.92
CA GLU A 74 -5.16 2.36 15.28
C GLU A 74 -3.83 3.11 15.30
N GLU A 75 -3.65 3.99 16.29
CA GLU A 75 -2.44 4.78 16.41
C GLU A 75 -2.06 4.98 17.86
N GLU A 76 -0.78 4.79 18.16
CA GLU A 76 -0.16 5.12 19.45
C GLU A 76 0.82 6.28 19.27
N ARG A 77 0.70 7.30 20.13
CA ARG A 77 1.57 8.47 20.14
C ARG A 77 2.18 8.70 21.49
N TYR A 78 3.48 8.93 21.48
CA TYR A 78 4.25 9.39 22.64
C TYR A 78 4.90 10.73 22.32
N GLN A 79 4.83 11.64 23.28
CA GLN A 79 5.52 12.91 23.17
C GLN A 79 6.07 13.31 24.54
N ILE A 80 7.35 13.68 24.56
CA ILE A 80 8.04 14.19 25.74
C ILE A 80 8.68 15.51 25.33
N PHE A 81 8.41 16.55 26.09
CA PHE A 81 9.00 17.86 25.93
C PHE A 81 9.64 18.30 27.25
N SER A 82 10.81 18.89 27.17
CA SER A 82 11.52 19.48 28.27
C SER A 82 12.10 20.85 27.89
N GLU A 83 11.99 21.80 28.78
CA GLU A 83 12.46 23.16 28.59
C GLU A 83 13.25 23.58 29.83
N TYR A 84 14.33 24.32 29.60
CA TYR A 84 15.15 24.93 30.68
C TYR A 84 15.49 26.34 30.29
N ASN A 85 15.13 27.27 31.19
CA ASN A 85 15.41 28.70 31.06
C ASN A 85 16.28 29.17 32.23
N ARG A 86 17.34 29.96 31.98
CA ARG A 86 18.19 30.50 33.00
C ARG A 86 18.73 31.84 32.60
N ASN A 87 18.54 32.83 33.50
CA ASN A 87 19.27 34.10 33.46
C ASN A 87 20.64 33.95 34.12
N LEU A 88 21.66 34.40 33.45
CA LEU A 88 23.04 34.37 33.93
C LEU A 88 23.40 35.68 34.64
N SER A 89 24.47 35.64 35.45
CA SER A 89 24.94 36.81 36.21
C SER A 89 25.42 37.99 35.35
N ASN A 90 25.75 37.72 34.08
CA ASN A 90 26.11 38.73 33.08
C ASN A 90 24.91 39.34 32.34
N GLY A 91 23.68 39.00 32.73
CA GLY A 91 22.45 39.48 32.09
C GLY A 91 22.01 38.68 30.85
N ALA A 92 22.79 37.72 30.40
CA ALA A 92 22.42 36.90 29.29
C ALA A 92 21.41 35.82 29.72
N GLU A 93 20.57 35.38 28.78
CA GLU A 93 19.61 34.31 28.95
C GLU A 93 20.03 33.06 28.14
N VAL A 94 19.93 31.91 28.79
CA VAL A 94 20.08 30.61 28.16
C VAL A 94 18.71 29.93 28.11
N HIS A 95 18.31 29.47 26.93
CA HIS A 95 17.11 28.66 26.72
C HIS A 95 17.51 27.36 26.08
N LEU A 96 17.07 26.22 26.63
CA LEU A 96 17.31 24.89 26.11
C LEU A 96 15.99 24.14 25.96
N GLU A 97 15.81 23.44 24.86
CA GLU A 97 14.66 22.57 24.62
C GLU A 97 15.10 21.18 24.19
N ALA A 98 14.35 20.20 24.62
CA ALA A 98 14.45 18.82 24.13
C ALA A 98 13.06 18.28 23.85
N LEU A 99 12.88 17.70 22.66
CA LEU A 99 11.65 17.07 22.22
C LEU A 99 11.96 15.65 21.75
N TYR A 100 11.14 14.70 22.17
CA TYR A 100 10.99 13.38 21.57
C TYR A 100 9.52 13.16 21.22
N ALA A 101 9.25 12.72 20.01
CA ALA A 101 7.90 12.33 19.57
C ALA A 101 7.97 11.02 18.80
N SER A 102 7.04 10.12 19.07
CA SER A 102 6.84 8.86 18.34
C SER A 102 5.38 8.71 17.97
N SER A 103 5.13 8.28 16.75
CA SER A 103 3.83 7.86 16.24
C SER A 103 3.97 6.48 15.63
N ASP A 104 3.15 5.54 16.07
CA ASP A 104 3.12 4.16 15.63
C ASP A 104 1.70 3.79 15.19
N VAL A 105 1.56 3.36 13.93
CA VAL A 105 0.38 2.75 13.36
C VAL A 105 0.72 1.29 13.09
N PRO A 106 0.49 0.39 14.07
CA PRO A 106 0.96 -1.00 14.03
C PRO A 106 0.29 -1.80 12.91
N THR A 107 -0.94 -1.44 12.55
CA THR A 107 -1.69 -2.04 11.47
C THR A 107 -2.32 -0.97 10.61
N TRP A 108 -1.79 -0.81 9.40
CA TRP A 108 -2.37 0.05 8.38
C TRP A 108 -3.05 -0.82 7.33
N LYS A 109 -4.37 -0.74 7.25
CA LYS A 109 -5.18 -1.51 6.31
C LYS A 109 -5.28 -0.79 4.97
N THR A 110 -5.18 -1.58 3.90
CA THR A 110 -5.40 -1.12 2.53
C THR A 110 -6.30 -2.12 1.82
N SER A 111 -6.64 -1.84 0.55
CA SER A 111 -7.33 -2.83 -0.27
C SER A 111 -6.52 -4.15 -0.34
N PRO A 112 -7.15 -5.29 -0.64
CA PRO A 112 -6.48 -6.60 -0.67
C PRO A 112 -5.28 -6.67 -1.61
N SER A 113 -5.22 -5.82 -2.63
CA SER A 113 -4.03 -5.59 -3.45
C SER A 113 -4.13 -4.27 -4.22
N TYR A 114 -2.98 -3.78 -4.68
CA TYR A 114 -2.93 -2.71 -5.68
C TYR A 114 -2.99 -3.30 -7.10
N PRO A 115 -3.53 -2.54 -8.08
CA PRO A 115 -3.43 -2.94 -9.48
C PRO A 115 -1.96 -2.96 -9.92
N PRO A 116 -1.49 -4.03 -10.60
CA PRO A 116 -0.12 -4.08 -11.09
C PRO A 116 0.13 -2.99 -12.15
N GLN A 117 1.33 -2.42 -12.13
CA GLN A 117 1.72 -1.33 -13.03
C GLN A 117 1.99 -1.79 -14.46
N ALA A 118 2.30 -3.09 -14.66
CA ALA A 118 2.55 -3.68 -15.99
C ALA A 118 1.56 -4.79 -16.26
N LEU A 119 0.72 -4.64 -17.28
CA LEU A 119 -0.36 -5.58 -17.61
C LEU A 119 0.02 -6.60 -18.71
N LEU A 120 1.09 -6.34 -19.47
CA LEU A 120 1.37 -7.10 -20.70
C LEU A 120 1.78 -8.56 -20.50
N GLY A 121 2.31 -8.91 -19.32
CA GLY A 121 2.74 -10.29 -19.01
C GLY A 121 1.65 -11.18 -18.40
N GLN A 122 0.50 -10.62 -18.06
CA GLN A 122 -0.53 -11.27 -17.25
C GLN A 122 -1.47 -12.13 -18.11
N VAL A 123 -0.91 -13.11 -18.79
CA VAL A 123 -1.65 -14.02 -19.68
C VAL A 123 -2.16 -15.21 -18.90
N VAL A 124 -3.47 -15.44 -18.96
CA VAL A 124 -4.14 -16.68 -18.55
C VAL A 124 -4.14 -17.63 -19.76
N PRO A 125 -3.43 -18.76 -19.72
CA PRO A 125 -3.42 -19.71 -20.84
C PRO A 125 -4.77 -20.41 -20.99
N SER A 126 -5.08 -20.85 -22.22
CA SER A 126 -6.37 -21.50 -22.52
C SER A 126 -6.61 -22.79 -21.72
N ASN A 127 -5.55 -23.46 -21.27
CA ASN A 127 -5.63 -24.66 -20.44
C ASN A 127 -5.67 -24.39 -18.92
N HIS A 128 -5.79 -23.13 -18.50
CA HIS A 128 -5.88 -22.77 -17.10
C HIS A 128 -7.13 -23.39 -16.44
N PRO A 129 -7.02 -24.12 -15.30
CA PRO A 129 -8.16 -24.86 -14.73
C PRO A 129 -9.34 -23.95 -14.37
N GLY A 130 -9.09 -22.79 -13.75
CA GLY A 130 -10.13 -21.81 -13.44
C GLY A 130 -10.83 -21.27 -14.69
N LEU A 131 -10.08 -21.03 -15.77
CA LEU A 131 -10.65 -20.61 -17.05
C LEU A 131 -11.52 -21.73 -17.68
N GLN A 132 -11.05 -22.96 -17.69
CA GLN A 132 -11.79 -24.08 -18.25
C GLN A 132 -13.13 -24.29 -17.53
N GLN A 133 -13.14 -24.19 -16.23
CA GLN A 133 -14.39 -24.23 -15.46
C GLN A 133 -15.26 -23.01 -15.76
N TYR A 134 -14.68 -21.80 -15.79
CA TYR A 134 -15.41 -20.56 -16.08
C TYR A 134 -16.14 -20.61 -17.41
N ILE A 135 -15.50 -21.04 -18.51
CA ILE A 135 -16.13 -21.12 -19.82
C ILE A 135 -17.17 -22.24 -19.91
N THR A 136 -17.04 -23.30 -19.10
CA THR A 136 -18.05 -24.38 -19.00
C THR A 136 -19.35 -23.82 -18.43
N ASP A 137 -19.25 -22.99 -17.40
CA ASP A 137 -20.41 -22.41 -16.73
C ASP A 137 -20.93 -21.15 -17.44
N ASN A 138 -20.08 -20.48 -18.23
CA ASN A 138 -20.35 -19.20 -18.89
C ASN A 138 -19.98 -19.24 -20.38
N PRO A 139 -20.86 -19.67 -21.26
CA PRO A 139 -20.57 -19.78 -22.71
C PRO A 139 -20.17 -18.43 -23.37
N SER A 140 -20.55 -17.30 -22.81
CA SER A 140 -20.11 -15.97 -23.27
C SER A 140 -18.59 -15.70 -23.11
N GLY A 141 -17.91 -16.51 -22.30
CA GLY A 141 -16.46 -16.51 -22.14
C GLY A 141 -15.69 -17.40 -23.08
N ALA A 142 -16.37 -18.08 -24.02
CA ALA A 142 -15.77 -19.10 -24.92
C ALA A 142 -14.59 -18.59 -25.75
N ASP A 143 -14.54 -17.30 -26.07
CA ASP A 143 -13.43 -16.67 -26.80
C ASP A 143 -12.08 -16.83 -26.07
N LEU A 144 -12.09 -16.87 -24.72
CA LEU A 144 -10.90 -17.11 -23.91
C LEU A 144 -10.38 -18.55 -24.05
N GLY A 145 -11.25 -19.50 -24.41
CA GLY A 145 -10.88 -20.89 -24.64
C GLY A 145 -10.01 -21.12 -25.89
N ILE A 146 -10.00 -20.19 -26.85
CA ILE A 146 -9.26 -20.32 -28.11
C ILE A 146 -7.74 -20.23 -27.88
N ALA A 147 -7.28 -19.17 -27.21
CA ALA A 147 -5.86 -18.91 -27.02
C ALA A 147 -5.54 -18.31 -25.63
N GLY A 148 -6.49 -18.37 -24.71
CA GLY A 148 -6.38 -17.68 -23.42
C GLY A 148 -6.72 -16.19 -23.50
N GLY A 149 -6.42 -15.46 -22.46
CA GLY A 149 -6.68 -14.02 -22.37
C GLY A 149 -5.64 -13.25 -21.57
N LEU A 150 -5.47 -11.99 -21.93
CA LEU A 150 -4.73 -11.04 -21.10
C LEU A 150 -5.63 -10.63 -19.94
N PHE A 151 -5.24 -10.97 -18.72
CA PHE A 151 -5.93 -10.55 -17.50
C PHE A 151 -5.68 -9.07 -17.23
N ILE A 152 -6.75 -8.33 -17.00
CA ILE A 152 -6.71 -6.93 -16.62
C ILE A 152 -7.50 -6.75 -15.32
N GLY A 153 -6.77 -6.56 -14.23
CA GLY A 153 -7.34 -6.52 -12.90
C GLY A 153 -6.27 -6.32 -11.83
N ARG A 154 -6.61 -6.66 -10.61
CA ARG A 154 -5.73 -6.69 -9.44
C ARG A 154 -5.55 -8.12 -8.96
N SER A 155 -4.50 -8.36 -8.19
CA SER A 155 -4.19 -9.72 -7.71
C SER A 155 -5.26 -10.24 -6.76
N PHE A 156 -5.74 -9.43 -5.84
CA PHE A 156 -6.82 -9.76 -4.91
C PHE A 156 -7.82 -8.61 -4.86
N GLY A 157 -9.08 -8.92 -4.75
CA GLY A 157 -10.16 -7.96 -4.78
C GLY A 157 -11.33 -8.39 -3.91
N TRP A 158 -12.48 -8.68 -4.51
CA TRP A 158 -13.72 -8.99 -3.78
C TRP A 158 -13.62 -10.20 -2.84
N GLY A 159 -12.75 -11.16 -3.09
CA GLY A 159 -12.47 -12.26 -2.17
C GLY A 159 -11.63 -11.89 -0.95
N GLY A 160 -11.14 -10.65 -0.91
CA GLY A 160 -10.13 -10.25 0.08
C GLY A 160 -8.78 -10.91 -0.15
N PHE A 161 -7.86 -10.71 0.78
CA PHE A 161 -6.58 -11.41 0.79
C PHE A 161 -6.79 -12.85 1.27
N PRO A 162 -6.28 -13.88 0.56
CA PRO A 162 -6.43 -15.27 0.95
C PRO A 162 -5.99 -15.54 2.39
N GLY A 163 -6.79 -16.32 3.10
CA GLY A 163 -6.59 -16.65 4.51
C GLY A 163 -7.24 -15.68 5.50
N THR A 164 -7.24 -14.38 5.24
CA THR A 164 -7.91 -13.39 6.10
C THR A 164 -9.28 -12.99 5.55
N GLY A 165 -9.48 -13.04 4.23
CA GLY A 165 -10.65 -12.50 3.55
C GLY A 165 -10.76 -10.98 3.63
N GLY A 166 -9.74 -10.32 4.18
CA GLY A 166 -9.71 -8.89 4.47
C GLY A 166 -8.74 -8.10 3.60
N ALA A 167 -8.32 -6.96 4.12
CA ALA A 167 -7.30 -6.10 3.55
C ALA A 167 -5.91 -6.77 3.56
N GLN A 168 -5.00 -6.24 2.78
CA GLN A 168 -3.58 -6.33 3.09
C GLN A 168 -3.24 -5.37 4.23
N GLU A 169 -2.31 -5.77 5.07
CA GLU A 169 -1.87 -5.00 6.22
C GLU A 169 -0.42 -4.56 6.07
N GLY A 170 -0.16 -3.35 6.47
CA GLY A 170 1.17 -2.79 6.60
C GLY A 170 1.30 -2.10 7.95
N TYR A 171 2.37 -1.32 8.12
CA TYR A 171 2.55 -0.47 9.29
C TYR A 171 3.21 0.86 8.92
N ARG A 172 3.09 1.82 9.82
CA ARG A 172 3.80 3.10 9.74
C ARG A 172 4.34 3.47 11.09
N LYS A 173 5.61 3.85 11.15
CA LYS A 173 6.26 4.33 12.35
C LYS A 173 7.02 5.60 12.05
N SER A 174 7.01 6.56 12.96
CA SER A 174 7.82 7.76 12.87
C SER A 174 8.34 8.13 14.25
N GLU A 175 9.64 8.43 14.34
CA GLU A 175 10.30 8.91 15.53
C GLU A 175 11.06 10.21 15.22
N THR A 176 10.91 11.19 16.07
CA THR A 176 11.53 12.50 15.90
C THR A 176 12.19 12.94 17.21
N TYR A 177 13.42 13.38 17.10
CA TYR A 177 14.20 14.02 18.16
C TYR A 177 14.52 15.45 17.77
N ARG A 178 14.43 16.39 18.72
CA ARG A 178 14.90 17.75 18.55
C ARG A 178 15.60 18.21 19.82
N LEU A 179 16.77 18.78 19.64
CA LEU A 179 17.47 19.51 20.66
C LEU A 179 17.72 20.94 20.16
N SER A 180 17.39 21.93 20.93
CA SER A 180 17.69 23.31 20.59
C SER A 180 18.20 24.07 21.79
N GLY A 181 19.05 25.05 21.55
CA GLY A 181 19.53 25.96 22.55
C GLY A 181 19.72 27.33 21.95
N SER A 182 19.38 28.37 22.73
CA SER A 182 19.67 29.76 22.41
C SER A 182 20.40 30.47 23.53
N TYR A 183 21.17 31.47 23.15
CA TYR A 183 21.90 32.33 24.01
C TYR A 183 21.66 33.79 23.58
N ILE A 184 20.98 34.54 24.43
CA ILE A 184 20.50 35.89 24.15
C ILE A 184 21.09 36.84 25.16
N GLY A 185 21.55 38.01 24.73
CA GLY A 185 22.10 39.02 25.65
C GLY A 185 22.57 40.30 24.95
N ASP A 186 23.19 41.15 25.74
CA ASP A 186 23.74 42.41 25.29
C ASP A 186 25.25 42.46 25.56
N PHE A 187 26.00 42.99 24.62
CA PHE A 187 27.39 43.35 24.85
C PHE A 187 27.46 44.71 25.53
N ASP A 188 28.55 45.00 26.25
CA ASP A 188 28.79 46.26 26.94
C ASP A 188 28.72 47.49 26.02
N ASN A 189 28.90 47.29 24.71
CA ASN A 189 28.81 48.34 23.69
C ASN A 189 27.37 48.58 23.17
N GLY A 190 26.35 47.97 23.77
CA GLY A 190 24.94 48.13 23.42
C GLY A 190 24.51 47.37 22.17
N VAL A 191 25.30 46.42 21.73
CA VAL A 191 24.90 45.48 20.65
C VAL A 191 24.19 44.30 21.29
N HIS A 192 22.96 44.08 20.90
CA HIS A 192 22.17 42.90 21.25
C HIS A 192 22.57 41.71 20.35
N TYR A 193 22.68 40.53 20.93
CA TYR A 193 22.89 39.28 20.19
C TYR A 193 21.87 38.24 20.60
N ASP A 194 21.45 37.48 19.61
CA ASP A 194 20.64 36.26 19.73
C ASP A 194 21.27 35.19 18.85
N ALA A 195 21.71 34.10 19.47
CA ALA A 195 22.34 32.99 18.79
C ALA A 195 21.63 31.70 19.18
N ALA A 196 21.16 30.95 18.18
CA ALA A 196 20.47 29.69 18.38
C ALA A 196 21.10 28.57 17.56
N LEU A 197 21.12 27.38 18.14
CA LEU A 197 21.49 26.15 17.49
C LEU A 197 20.38 25.10 17.71
N SER A 198 19.91 24.49 16.63
CA SER A 198 18.91 23.44 16.70
C SER A 198 19.35 22.24 15.86
N TYR A 199 19.26 21.06 16.44
CA TYR A 199 19.42 19.80 15.74
C TYR A 199 18.14 19.00 15.85
N SER A 200 17.66 18.45 14.73
CA SER A 200 16.55 17.52 14.70
C SER A 200 16.87 16.33 13.82
N ALA A 201 16.42 15.16 14.21
CA ALA A 201 16.49 13.94 13.42
C ALA A 201 15.12 13.27 13.41
N THR A 202 14.71 12.81 12.25
CA THR A 202 13.46 12.06 12.04
C THR A 202 13.77 10.80 11.30
N GLU A 203 13.32 9.67 11.85
CA GLU A 203 13.27 8.37 11.17
C GLU A 203 11.82 8.01 10.93
N SER A 204 11.49 7.59 9.72
CA SER A 204 10.17 7.09 9.38
C SER A 204 10.26 5.78 8.62
N GLU A 205 9.45 4.83 9.03
CA GLU A 205 9.29 3.54 8.38
C GLU A 205 7.86 3.40 7.87
N ARG A 206 7.72 2.85 6.70
CA ARG A 206 6.45 2.47 6.11
C ARG A 206 6.60 1.13 5.42
N SER A 207 5.78 0.17 5.80
CA SER A 207 5.63 -1.11 5.10
C SER A 207 4.25 -1.22 4.50
N THR A 208 4.18 -1.66 3.25
CA THR A 208 2.94 -2.02 2.54
C THR A 208 3.24 -3.25 1.71
N ASN A 209 2.26 -4.14 1.55
CA ASN A 209 2.42 -5.25 0.63
C ASN A 209 2.08 -4.81 -0.79
N ASP A 210 2.85 -5.28 -1.75
CA ASP A 210 2.61 -5.07 -3.17
C ASP A 210 2.77 -6.39 -3.94
N THR A 211 2.32 -6.40 -5.19
CA THR A 211 2.34 -7.61 -6.02
C THR A 211 3.64 -7.72 -6.82
N TYR A 212 4.36 -8.81 -6.68
CA TYR A 212 5.38 -9.19 -7.63
C TYR A 212 4.77 -9.53 -8.98
N ILE A 213 5.00 -8.67 -9.98
CA ILE A 213 4.49 -8.86 -11.34
C ILE A 213 4.97 -10.18 -11.93
N THR A 214 6.24 -10.53 -11.71
CA THR A 214 6.83 -11.79 -12.16
C THR A 214 6.15 -12.98 -11.48
N GLY A 215 5.91 -12.90 -10.17
CA GLY A 215 5.20 -13.93 -9.42
C GLY A 215 3.77 -14.10 -9.91
N LEU A 216 3.02 -13.02 -10.09
CA LEU A 216 1.69 -13.07 -10.63
C LEU A 216 1.66 -13.70 -12.05
N THR A 217 2.60 -13.30 -12.92
CA THR A 217 2.74 -13.84 -14.28
C THR A 217 3.04 -15.35 -14.28
N ALA A 218 3.92 -15.80 -13.39
CA ALA A 218 4.23 -17.21 -13.21
C ALA A 218 3.03 -17.98 -12.66
N GLY A 219 2.35 -17.44 -11.64
CA GLY A 219 1.14 -18.04 -11.06
C GLY A 219 0.00 -18.20 -12.07
N LEU A 220 -0.29 -17.18 -12.89
CA LEU A 220 -1.29 -17.28 -13.96
C LEU A 220 -1.03 -18.43 -14.93
N ARG A 221 0.22 -18.83 -15.09
CA ARG A 221 0.67 -19.93 -15.97
C ARG A 221 0.86 -21.27 -15.24
N GLY A 222 0.54 -21.33 -13.96
CA GLY A 222 0.61 -22.56 -13.16
C GLY A 222 2.00 -22.85 -12.58
N PHE A 223 2.86 -21.84 -12.44
CA PHE A 223 4.19 -21.96 -11.88
C PHE A 223 4.36 -21.17 -10.56
N GLY A 224 3.24 -20.82 -9.92
CA GLY A 224 3.25 -20.17 -8.61
C GLY A 224 3.91 -21.06 -7.57
N VAL A 225 4.65 -20.46 -6.64
CA VAL A 225 5.40 -21.09 -5.53
C VAL A 225 6.66 -21.86 -5.96
N CYS A 226 6.68 -22.48 -7.13
CA CYS A 226 7.81 -23.32 -7.55
C CYS A 226 8.96 -22.58 -8.24
N VAL A 227 8.80 -21.33 -8.61
CA VAL A 227 9.89 -20.49 -9.17
C VAL A 227 10.25 -19.34 -8.24
N ASP A 228 11.40 -18.70 -8.45
CA ASP A 228 11.76 -17.50 -7.69
C ASP A 228 11.11 -16.26 -8.33
N PRO A 229 10.16 -15.59 -7.66
CA PRO A 229 9.46 -14.43 -8.21
C PRO A 229 10.37 -13.22 -8.45
N ASN A 230 11.55 -13.18 -7.80
CA ASN A 230 12.47 -12.04 -7.89
C ASN A 230 13.37 -12.06 -9.13
N THR A 231 13.51 -13.19 -9.81
CA THR A 231 14.53 -13.37 -10.84
C THR A 231 14.03 -13.39 -12.28
N GLY A 232 12.76 -13.22 -12.49
CA GLY A 232 12.13 -13.18 -13.80
C GLY A 232 11.89 -14.57 -14.39
N PHE A 233 10.65 -14.96 -14.51
CA PHE A 233 10.23 -16.21 -15.13
C PHE A 233 9.90 -16.05 -16.61
N ASP A 234 10.60 -16.82 -17.48
CA ASP A 234 10.24 -16.92 -18.88
C ASP A 234 9.65 -18.32 -19.19
N PRO A 235 8.33 -18.45 -19.22
CA PRO A 235 7.67 -19.72 -19.49
C PRO A 235 7.91 -20.23 -20.91
N ALA A 236 8.33 -19.37 -21.85
CA ALA A 236 8.58 -19.77 -23.24
C ALA A 236 9.89 -20.54 -23.37
N THR A 237 10.90 -20.19 -22.57
CA THR A 237 12.22 -20.81 -22.62
C THR A 237 12.42 -21.91 -21.57
N GLY A 238 11.56 -21.96 -20.54
CA GLY A 238 11.73 -22.87 -19.41
C GLY A 238 12.99 -22.64 -18.58
N THR A 239 13.74 -21.56 -18.89
CA THR A 239 14.94 -21.19 -18.14
C THR A 239 14.53 -20.48 -16.88
N GLN A 240 14.75 -21.15 -15.72
CA GLN A 240 14.29 -20.57 -14.49
C GLN A 240 15.16 -20.91 -13.30
N PRO A 241 15.40 -19.92 -12.43
CA PRO A 241 15.81 -20.21 -11.09
C PRO A 241 14.61 -20.77 -10.31
N TRP A 242 14.80 -21.95 -9.78
CA TRP A 242 13.87 -22.56 -8.87
C TRP A 242 13.77 -21.77 -7.56
N ALA A 243 12.59 -21.78 -6.94
CA ALA A 243 12.46 -21.29 -5.58
C ALA A 243 13.39 -22.07 -4.63
N ALA A 244 13.87 -21.42 -3.60
CA ALA A 244 14.79 -22.04 -2.64
C ALA A 244 14.16 -23.29 -2.03
N GLY A 245 14.87 -24.41 -2.12
CA GLY A 245 14.42 -25.70 -1.58
C GLY A 245 13.46 -26.48 -2.49
N TYR A 246 13.06 -25.97 -3.66
CA TYR A 246 12.25 -26.73 -4.59
C TYR A 246 13.10 -27.74 -5.36
N ALA A 247 12.76 -29.02 -5.25
CA ALA A 247 13.47 -30.14 -5.88
C ALA A 247 12.67 -30.88 -6.95
N GLY A 248 11.50 -30.32 -7.31
CA GLY A 248 10.56 -30.96 -8.25
C GLY A 248 10.82 -30.64 -9.71
N SER A 249 10.03 -31.26 -10.59
CA SER A 249 10.00 -30.96 -12.01
C SER A 249 9.10 -29.74 -12.28
N LEU A 250 9.55 -28.79 -13.10
CA LEU A 250 8.77 -27.63 -13.47
C LEU A 250 7.65 -28.05 -14.46
N THR A 251 6.45 -28.23 -13.92
CA THR A 251 5.25 -28.54 -14.67
C THR A 251 4.12 -27.67 -14.16
N ALA A 252 3.41 -26.98 -15.05
CA ALA A 252 2.29 -26.13 -14.70
C ALA A 252 1.24 -26.91 -13.88
N GLY A 253 0.97 -26.44 -12.66
CA GLY A 253 0.07 -27.09 -11.70
C GLY A 253 0.55 -28.45 -11.20
N GLY A 254 1.83 -28.81 -11.41
CA GLY A 254 2.42 -30.06 -10.98
C GLY A 254 3.33 -29.93 -9.76
N GLY A 255 3.32 -30.93 -8.88
CA GLY A 255 4.11 -30.90 -7.66
C GLY A 255 3.67 -29.80 -6.69
N ALA A 256 4.56 -28.87 -6.35
CA ALA A 256 4.25 -27.70 -5.53
C ALA A 256 3.84 -26.48 -6.37
N CYS A 257 3.79 -26.58 -7.71
CA CYS A 257 3.40 -25.46 -8.56
C CYS A 257 1.90 -25.22 -8.50
N GLU A 258 1.48 -23.98 -8.30
CA GLU A 258 0.09 -23.60 -8.20
C GLU A 258 -0.30 -22.66 -9.35
N TYR A 259 -1.56 -22.78 -9.78
CA TYR A 259 -2.20 -21.78 -10.61
C TYR A 259 -2.77 -20.68 -9.73
N TYR A 260 -2.45 -19.41 -10.05
CA TYR A 260 -3.19 -18.28 -9.53
C TYR A 260 -4.48 -18.11 -10.35
N ASN A 261 -5.63 -18.22 -9.71
CA ASN A 261 -6.94 -18.13 -10.34
C ASN A 261 -7.55 -16.72 -10.20
N PRO A 262 -7.64 -15.93 -11.30
CA PRO A 262 -8.19 -14.57 -11.28
C PRO A 262 -9.71 -14.52 -11.51
N PHE A 263 -10.40 -15.64 -11.58
CA PHE A 263 -11.85 -15.72 -11.86
C PHE A 263 -12.68 -15.73 -10.59
N SER A 264 -13.96 -15.34 -10.74
CA SER A 264 -14.94 -15.37 -9.65
C SER A 264 -15.14 -16.75 -9.02
N ASN A 265 -14.87 -17.82 -9.77
CA ASN A 265 -14.99 -19.20 -9.26
C ASN A 265 -13.92 -19.58 -8.21
N ALA A 266 -12.92 -18.71 -7.97
CA ALA A 266 -11.99 -18.84 -6.87
C ALA A 266 -12.49 -18.23 -5.55
N ILE A 267 -13.57 -17.44 -5.58
CA ILE A 267 -14.05 -16.63 -4.45
C ILE A 267 -15.26 -17.29 -3.80
N GLN A 268 -15.18 -17.59 -2.51
CA GLN A 268 -16.18 -18.39 -1.80
C GLN A 268 -17.47 -17.64 -1.51
N ALA A 269 -17.41 -16.35 -1.23
CA ALA A 269 -18.57 -15.59 -0.76
C ALA A 269 -18.54 -14.15 -1.27
N ASN A 270 -19.71 -13.53 -1.25
CA ASN A 270 -19.92 -12.12 -1.50
C ASN A 270 -19.30 -11.29 -0.37
N ALA A 271 -18.39 -10.39 -0.68
CA ALA A 271 -17.68 -9.59 0.31
C ALA A 271 -18.56 -8.57 1.06
N VAL A 272 -19.72 -8.24 0.49
CA VAL A 272 -20.65 -7.25 1.06
C VAL A 272 -21.74 -7.92 1.91
N THR A 273 -22.34 -9.00 1.37
CA THR A 273 -23.49 -9.67 2.02
C THR A 273 -23.08 -10.89 2.85
N GLY A 274 -21.91 -11.46 2.60
CA GLY A 274 -21.49 -12.72 3.20
C GLY A 274 -22.16 -13.96 2.61
N GLU A 275 -23.04 -13.79 1.60
CA GLU A 275 -23.72 -14.91 0.95
C GLU A 275 -22.74 -15.76 0.14
N ALA A 276 -22.99 -17.08 0.10
CA ALA A 276 -22.16 -17.98 -0.68
C ALA A 276 -22.20 -17.61 -2.19
N ASN A 277 -21.03 -17.56 -2.82
CA ASN A 277 -20.96 -17.35 -4.26
C ASN A 277 -21.40 -18.62 -5.03
N PRO A 278 -22.46 -18.57 -5.82
CA PRO A 278 -22.94 -19.73 -6.56
C PRO A 278 -21.97 -20.22 -7.65
N ASN A 279 -21.00 -19.37 -8.05
CA ASN A 279 -20.00 -19.71 -9.06
C ASN A 279 -18.73 -20.34 -8.44
N TYR A 280 -18.62 -20.38 -7.12
CA TYR A 280 -17.46 -20.92 -6.44
C TYR A 280 -17.27 -22.41 -6.71
N VAL A 281 -16.03 -22.80 -6.99
CA VAL A 281 -15.64 -24.21 -7.20
C VAL A 281 -14.50 -24.56 -6.26
N SER A 282 -14.79 -25.48 -5.33
CA SER A 282 -13.78 -25.95 -4.36
C SER A 282 -12.58 -26.58 -5.07
N GLY A 283 -11.39 -26.21 -4.60
CA GLY A 283 -10.11 -26.64 -5.19
C GLY A 283 -9.60 -25.72 -6.30
N LEU A 284 -10.33 -24.64 -6.64
CA LEU A 284 -9.88 -23.59 -7.56
C LEU A 284 -9.55 -22.26 -6.85
N GLU A 285 -9.70 -22.20 -5.55
CA GLU A 285 -9.32 -21.05 -4.73
C GLU A 285 -7.80 -20.81 -4.71
N ASN A 286 -7.39 -19.58 -4.58
CA ASN A 286 -5.99 -19.24 -4.37
C ASN A 286 -5.56 -19.59 -2.93
N SER A 287 -4.49 -20.36 -2.77
CA SER A 287 -3.95 -20.70 -1.46
C SER A 287 -3.31 -19.49 -0.78
N VAL A 288 -3.24 -19.52 0.56
CA VAL A 288 -2.52 -18.53 1.36
C VAL A 288 -1.04 -18.50 0.95
N THR A 289 -0.43 -19.66 0.78
CA THR A 289 0.98 -19.79 0.37
C THR A 289 1.24 -19.13 -0.97
N LEU A 290 0.34 -19.31 -1.94
CA LEU A 290 0.45 -18.64 -3.25
C LEU A 290 0.29 -17.14 -3.12
N ALA A 291 -0.66 -16.68 -2.30
CA ALA A 291 -0.91 -15.25 -2.10
C ALA A 291 0.30 -14.56 -1.46
N GLU A 292 0.84 -15.13 -0.41
CA GLU A 292 2.07 -14.64 0.24
C GLU A 292 3.28 -14.67 -0.70
N TRP A 293 3.37 -15.69 -1.55
CA TRP A 293 4.46 -15.83 -2.52
C TRP A 293 4.41 -14.78 -3.64
N ILE A 294 3.22 -14.36 -4.09
CA ILE A 294 3.08 -13.32 -5.13
C ILE A 294 3.04 -11.90 -4.56
N THR A 295 3.13 -11.74 -3.25
CA THR A 295 3.16 -10.43 -2.60
C THR A 295 4.43 -10.28 -1.76
N ASP A 296 4.92 -9.06 -1.64
CA ASP A 296 6.06 -8.74 -0.79
C ASP A 296 5.85 -7.43 -0.04
N PRO A 297 6.29 -7.37 1.23
CA PRO A 297 6.32 -6.11 1.95
C PRO A 297 7.32 -5.14 1.32
N SER A 298 6.79 -4.06 0.75
CA SER A 298 7.60 -2.93 0.31
C SER A 298 7.93 -2.06 1.51
N LEU A 299 9.16 -2.15 2.00
CA LEU A 299 9.65 -1.34 3.11
C LEU A 299 10.31 -0.06 2.59
N THR A 300 9.83 1.07 3.09
CA THR A 300 10.49 2.37 2.89
C THR A 300 10.96 2.88 4.24
N VAL A 301 12.26 3.14 4.35
CA VAL A 301 12.87 3.81 5.51
C VAL A 301 13.42 5.15 5.04
N ALA A 302 13.03 6.23 5.71
CA ALA A 302 13.52 7.56 5.43
C ALA A 302 14.11 8.17 6.70
N ASN A 303 15.36 8.63 6.58
CA ASN A 303 16.08 9.34 7.65
C ASN A 303 16.33 10.77 7.20
N THR A 304 16.03 11.71 8.07
CA THR A 304 16.25 13.13 7.81
C THR A 304 16.92 13.76 9.03
N ASP A 305 18.04 14.41 8.79
CA ASP A 305 18.78 15.19 9.80
C ASP A 305 18.79 16.66 9.39
N LEU A 306 18.57 17.53 10.33
CA LEU A 306 18.61 18.98 10.14
C LEU A 306 19.39 19.65 11.27
N LEU A 307 20.44 20.36 10.91
CA LEU A 307 21.18 21.25 11.80
C LEU A 307 20.96 22.68 11.35
N VAL A 308 20.46 23.51 12.24
CA VAL A 308 20.21 24.94 11.99
C VAL A 308 21.01 25.75 12.97
N PHE A 309 21.78 26.71 12.48
CA PHE A 309 22.36 27.81 13.25
C PHE A 309 21.70 29.10 12.80
N ASP A 310 21.22 29.86 13.76
CA ASP A 310 20.68 31.19 13.57
C ASP A 310 21.46 32.17 14.44
N GLY A 311 21.77 33.35 13.91
CA GLY A 311 22.48 34.39 14.66
C GLY A 311 22.01 35.76 14.21
N VAL A 312 21.51 36.53 15.18
CA VAL A 312 21.04 37.88 14.98
C VAL A 312 21.86 38.84 15.84
N PHE A 313 22.33 39.92 15.23
CA PHE A 313 22.94 41.02 15.92
C PHE A 313 22.14 42.27 15.59
N SER A 314 21.84 43.07 16.59
CA SER A 314 21.14 44.34 16.42
C SER A 314 21.70 45.42 17.32
N GLY A 315 21.56 46.66 16.95
CA GLY A 315 22.09 47.76 17.73
C GLY A 315 21.70 49.12 17.14
N GLN A 316 22.16 50.17 17.84
CA GLN A 316 22.02 51.54 17.34
C GLN A 316 23.36 52.06 16.84
N SER A 317 23.36 52.65 15.66
CA SER A 317 24.54 53.30 15.13
C SER A 317 24.69 54.70 15.68
N ASN A 318 25.90 55.23 15.64
CA ASN A 318 26.15 56.66 15.96
C ASN A 318 25.67 57.60 14.84
N VAL A 319 25.11 57.09 13.76
CA VAL A 319 24.55 57.88 12.65
C VAL A 319 23.20 58.43 13.08
N GLN A 320 23.06 59.75 13.01
CA GLN A 320 21.81 60.46 13.31
C GLN A 320 21.08 60.75 11.99
N ALA A 321 19.83 60.34 11.89
CA ALA A 321 18.91 60.73 10.83
C ALA A 321 17.88 61.74 11.36
N ALA A 322 17.01 62.27 10.51
CA ALA A 322 16.03 63.29 10.90
C ALA A 322 15.03 62.82 11.97
N GLY A 323 14.94 61.53 12.28
CA GLY A 323 14.09 60.93 13.29
C GLY A 323 14.82 60.32 14.51
N GLY A 324 16.14 60.42 14.59
CA GLY A 324 16.96 59.82 15.66
C GLY A 324 18.08 58.90 15.16
N SER A 325 18.65 58.08 16.06
CA SER A 325 19.72 57.12 15.73
C SER A 325 19.21 56.03 14.78
N VAL A 326 20.05 55.62 13.84
CA VAL A 326 19.73 54.52 12.93
C VAL A 326 19.98 53.18 13.62
N GLY A 327 18.93 52.36 13.72
CA GLY A 327 19.05 50.97 14.16
C GLY A 327 19.52 50.04 13.00
N TRP A 328 20.20 49.00 13.33
CA TRP A 328 20.67 47.94 12.40
C TRP A 328 20.49 46.56 12.99
#